data_65e7e3936da692798bd63967dc2f6a8f
#
_entry.id   65e7e3936da692798bd63967dc2f6a8f
#
_cell.length_a   1.000
_cell.length_b   1.000
_cell.length_c   1.000
_cell.angle_alpha   90.00
_cell.angle_beta   90.00
_cell.angle_gamma   90.00
#
_symmetry.space_group_name_H-M   'P 1'
#
loop_
_entity.id
_entity.type
_entity.pdbx_description
1 polymer ?
#
loop_
_entity_poly.entity_id
_entity_poly.type
_entity_poly.pdbx_seq_one_letter_code
_entity_poly.pdbx_strand_id
1 'polypeptide(L)'
;TEFVKTPRLAVNFGTPAQDILSAHPNDSLFDIMRSMVKNGYSHVPVIDHGKMVGVLSTRSVFDHLAEFGAEGLRPDARIAQLGERIRLDRQSGERYLFIDADATILSVSRAFRRYSERDRRLSAVFVTEGGVPNEPLICMLTPWDVLGDRSFAKENDV
;
A
#
# COMPACT_ATOMS: atom_id res chain seq x y z
N THR A 1 -34.55 20.33 -10.70
CA THR A 1 -33.25 19.96 -11.24
C THR A 1 -32.41 19.37 -10.12
N GLU A 2 -32.39 18.06 -10.04
CA GLU A 2 -31.54 17.36 -9.10
C GLU A 2 -30.08 17.43 -9.59
N PHE A 3 -29.23 18.10 -8.83
CA PHE A 3 -27.81 18.02 -9.03
C PHE A 3 -27.33 16.66 -8.55
N VAL A 4 -27.18 15.71 -9.46
CA VAL A 4 -26.52 14.46 -9.15
C VAL A 4 -25.02 14.77 -8.97
N LYS A 5 -24.53 14.73 -7.74
CA LYS A 5 -23.10 14.84 -7.48
C LYS A 5 -22.41 13.66 -8.15
N THR A 6 -21.50 13.94 -9.09
CA THR A 6 -20.64 12.92 -9.67
C THR A 6 -19.84 12.26 -8.54
N PRO A 7 -19.88 10.93 -8.40
CA PRO A 7 -19.10 10.25 -7.38
C PRO A 7 -17.62 10.60 -7.51
N ARG A 8 -16.97 10.87 -6.38
CA ARG A 8 -15.54 11.12 -6.33
C ARG A 8 -14.83 9.77 -6.26
N LEU A 9 -14.16 9.41 -7.34
CA LEU A 9 -13.50 8.11 -7.46
C LEU A 9 -12.16 8.08 -6.70
N ALA A 10 -11.90 6.97 -6.04
CA ALA A 10 -10.66 6.76 -5.29
C ALA A 10 -9.41 6.94 -6.17
N VAL A 11 -9.46 6.54 -7.44
CA VAL A 11 -8.34 6.67 -8.38
C VAL A 11 -7.87 8.11 -8.59
N ASN A 12 -8.70 9.11 -8.29
CA ASN A 12 -8.35 10.52 -8.43
C ASN A 12 -7.63 11.10 -7.20
N PHE A 13 -7.50 10.33 -6.13
CA PHE A 13 -6.92 10.78 -4.85
C PHE A 13 -5.63 10.06 -4.49
N GLY A 14 -5.40 8.87 -5.05
CA GLY A 14 -4.21 8.08 -4.77
C GLY A 14 -3.04 8.45 -5.67
N THR A 15 -1.91 7.80 -5.40
CA THR A 15 -0.72 7.88 -6.25
C THR A 15 -0.91 6.93 -7.44
N PRO A 16 -0.88 7.44 -8.69
CA PRO A 16 -1.03 6.58 -9.85
C PRO A 16 0.16 5.64 -10.01
N ALA A 17 -0.06 4.49 -10.65
CA ALA A 17 0.92 3.41 -10.75
C ALA A 17 2.27 3.86 -11.30
N GLN A 18 2.29 4.75 -12.31
CA GLN A 18 3.52 5.26 -12.90
C GLN A 18 4.38 6.10 -11.94
N ASP A 19 3.78 6.62 -10.87
CA ASP A 19 4.48 7.44 -9.88
C ASP A 19 4.81 6.66 -8.60
N ILE A 20 4.39 5.41 -8.50
CA ILE A 20 4.65 4.54 -7.35
C ILE A 20 6.04 3.94 -7.48
N LEU A 21 6.84 4.04 -6.41
CA LEU A 21 8.02 3.18 -6.28
C LEU A 21 7.54 1.75 -6.15
N SER A 22 7.90 0.89 -7.09
CA SER A 22 7.63 -0.54 -7.05
C SER A 22 8.94 -1.32 -7.09
N ALA A 23 8.90 -2.56 -6.63
CA ALA A 23 10.05 -3.45 -6.59
C ALA A 23 9.72 -4.78 -7.24
N HIS A 24 10.73 -5.43 -7.77
CA HIS A 24 10.69 -6.81 -8.24
C HIS A 24 11.30 -7.73 -7.16
N PRO A 25 10.86 -9.00 -7.04
CA PRO A 25 11.45 -9.93 -6.07
C PRO A 25 12.97 -10.08 -6.15
N ASN A 26 13.54 -9.92 -7.34
CA ASN A 26 14.98 -10.02 -7.55
C ASN A 26 15.77 -8.71 -7.36
N ASP A 27 15.08 -7.63 -7.04
CA ASP A 27 15.75 -6.36 -6.77
C ASP A 27 16.58 -6.41 -5.50
N SER A 28 17.63 -5.60 -5.45
CA SER A 28 18.42 -5.40 -4.24
C SER A 28 17.56 -4.81 -3.14
N LEU A 29 17.48 -5.50 -2.02
CA LEU A 29 16.74 -5.02 -0.85
C LEU A 29 17.27 -3.65 -0.40
N PHE A 30 18.60 -3.48 -0.32
CA PHE A 30 19.19 -2.23 0.12
C PHE A 30 18.93 -1.07 -0.83
N ASP A 31 18.91 -1.31 -2.13
CA ASP A 31 18.60 -0.26 -3.11
C ASP A 31 17.17 0.25 -2.94
N ILE A 32 16.23 -0.64 -2.75
CA ILE A 32 14.84 -0.25 -2.49
C ILE A 32 14.71 0.45 -1.13
N MET A 33 15.37 -0.05 -0.08
CA MET A 33 15.38 0.60 1.23
C MET A 33 15.92 2.04 1.15
N ARG A 34 17.00 2.28 0.41
CA ARG A 34 17.54 3.63 0.21
C ARG A 34 16.54 4.54 -0.50
N SER A 35 15.85 4.02 -1.51
CA SER A 35 14.80 4.76 -2.21
C SER A 35 13.62 5.08 -1.28
N MET A 36 13.24 4.16 -0.42
CA MET A 36 12.20 4.39 0.61
C MET A 36 12.59 5.52 1.55
N VAL A 37 13.80 5.50 2.07
CA VAL A 37 14.31 6.54 2.97
C VAL A 37 14.37 7.89 2.26
N LYS A 38 14.93 7.92 1.05
CA LYS A 38 15.08 9.16 0.27
C LYS A 38 13.75 9.84 -0.02
N ASN A 39 12.71 9.05 -0.31
CA ASN A 39 11.40 9.56 -0.72
C ASN A 39 10.36 9.58 0.42
N GLY A 40 10.71 9.08 1.59
CA GLY A 40 9.79 9.03 2.73
C GLY A 40 8.67 7.99 2.57
N TYR A 41 8.91 6.93 1.81
CA TYR A 41 7.93 5.86 1.62
C TYR A 41 8.08 4.77 2.68
N SER A 42 6.96 4.32 3.22
CA SER A 42 6.90 3.22 4.19
C SER A 42 6.42 1.90 3.58
N HIS A 43 5.84 1.94 2.40
CA HIS A 43 5.27 0.79 1.71
C HIS A 43 5.62 0.83 0.22
N VAL A 44 6.09 -0.30 -0.29
CA VAL A 44 6.48 -0.46 -1.70
C VAL A 44 5.84 -1.73 -2.25
N PRO A 45 4.97 -1.62 -3.26
CA PRO A 45 4.42 -2.80 -3.93
C PRO A 45 5.53 -3.64 -4.56
N VAL A 46 5.48 -4.94 -4.37
CA VAL A 46 6.36 -5.91 -5.03
C VAL A 46 5.59 -6.52 -6.19
N ILE A 47 6.08 -6.32 -7.39
CA ILE A 47 5.39 -6.69 -8.63
C ILE A 47 6.26 -7.69 -9.41
N ASP A 48 5.65 -8.79 -9.84
CA ASP A 48 6.28 -9.82 -10.66
C ASP A 48 5.33 -10.21 -11.80
N HIS A 49 5.84 -10.19 -13.02
CA HIS A 49 5.04 -10.47 -14.23
C HIS A 49 3.76 -9.63 -14.31
N GLY A 50 3.85 -8.35 -13.96
CA GLY A 50 2.73 -7.41 -14.01
C GLY A 50 1.69 -7.58 -12.90
N LYS A 51 1.92 -8.49 -11.96
CA LYS A 51 1.00 -8.78 -10.84
C LYS A 51 1.65 -8.41 -9.52
N MET A 52 0.83 -7.91 -8.61
CA MET A 52 1.28 -7.62 -7.27
C MET A 52 1.41 -8.90 -6.46
N VAL A 53 2.61 -9.23 -6.02
CA VAL A 53 2.91 -10.46 -5.27
C VAL A 53 3.16 -10.22 -3.79
N GLY A 54 3.36 -8.97 -3.40
CA GLY A 54 3.63 -8.63 -2.01
C GLY A 54 3.73 -7.12 -1.79
N VAL A 55 4.03 -6.76 -0.56
CA VAL A 55 4.36 -5.40 -0.14
C VAL A 55 5.61 -5.45 0.73
N LEU A 56 6.62 -4.68 0.35
CA LEU A 56 7.75 -4.39 1.22
C LEU A 56 7.39 -3.19 2.09
N SER A 57 7.40 -3.36 3.40
CA SER A 57 7.15 -2.27 4.33
C SER A 57 8.32 -2.09 5.28
N THR A 58 8.42 -0.92 5.90
CA THR A 58 9.38 -0.67 6.97
C THR A 58 9.25 -1.72 8.08
N ARG A 59 8.02 -2.10 8.41
CA ARG A 59 7.76 -3.13 9.41
C ARG A 59 8.25 -4.50 8.97
N SER A 60 8.05 -4.91 7.72
CA SER A 60 8.51 -6.21 7.23
C SER A 60 10.03 -6.33 7.29
N VAL A 61 10.74 -5.26 6.98
CA VAL A 61 12.21 -5.21 7.11
C VAL A 61 12.62 -5.29 8.58
N PHE A 62 11.96 -4.54 9.45
CA PHE A 62 12.25 -4.53 10.89
C PHE A 62 12.01 -5.91 11.51
N ASP A 63 10.90 -6.56 11.19
CA ASP A 63 10.57 -7.89 11.70
C ASP A 63 11.61 -8.93 11.24
N HIS A 64 12.04 -8.83 9.98
CA HIS A 64 13.11 -9.70 9.45
C HIS A 64 14.43 -9.50 10.18
N LEU A 65 14.82 -8.25 10.42
CA LEU A 65 16.03 -7.90 11.15
C LEU A 65 15.96 -8.40 12.60
N ALA A 66 14.81 -8.26 13.25
CA ALA A 66 14.62 -8.72 14.63
C ALA A 66 14.74 -10.24 14.76
N GLU A 67 14.30 -10.99 13.76
CA GLU A 67 14.39 -12.46 13.78
C GLU A 67 15.79 -12.99 13.44
N PHE A 68 16.42 -12.43 12.41
CA PHE A 68 17.67 -12.98 11.86
C PHE A 68 18.91 -12.16 12.21
N GLY A 69 18.76 -11.00 12.87
CA GLY A 69 19.86 -10.09 13.17
C GLY A 69 20.48 -9.50 11.90
N ALA A 70 21.70 -8.97 12.04
CA ALA A 70 22.41 -8.34 10.94
C ALA A 70 22.68 -9.29 9.76
N GLU A 71 22.78 -10.58 10.02
CA GLU A 71 22.97 -11.59 8.97
C GLU A 71 21.78 -11.72 8.02
N GLY A 72 20.57 -11.33 8.48
CA GLY A 72 19.37 -11.30 7.65
C GLY A 72 19.36 -10.18 6.62
N LEU A 73 20.23 -9.18 6.75
CA LEU A 73 20.34 -8.02 5.87
C LEU A 73 21.74 -7.93 5.23
N ARG A 74 22.14 -8.98 4.53
CA ARG A 74 23.42 -8.97 3.81
C ARG A 74 23.36 -7.97 2.64
N PRO A 75 24.52 -7.37 2.26
CA PRO A 75 24.54 -6.39 1.17
C PRO A 75 23.99 -6.91 -0.18
N ASP A 76 24.06 -8.21 -0.40
CA ASP A 76 23.58 -8.89 -1.59
C ASP A 76 22.13 -9.40 -1.46
N ALA A 77 21.44 -9.08 -0.36
CA ALA A 77 20.07 -9.52 -0.13
C ALA A 77 19.10 -9.03 -1.21
N ARG A 78 18.26 -9.95 -1.66
CA ARG A 78 17.16 -9.67 -2.59
C ARG A 78 15.84 -9.59 -1.83
N ILE A 79 14.87 -8.88 -2.39
CA ILE A 79 13.55 -8.72 -1.77
C ILE A 79 12.88 -10.07 -1.51
N ALA A 80 13.00 -11.03 -2.44
CA ALA A 80 12.46 -12.37 -2.30
C ALA A 80 12.93 -13.10 -1.03
N GLN A 81 14.08 -12.74 -0.48
CA GLN A 81 14.63 -13.37 0.74
C GLN A 81 13.84 -13.03 2.01
N LEU A 82 13.01 -11.99 1.99
CA LEU A 82 12.09 -11.73 3.10
C LEU A 82 10.93 -12.75 3.16
N GLY A 83 10.71 -13.52 2.08
CA GLY A 83 9.79 -14.63 2.07
C GLY A 83 8.36 -14.25 2.43
N GLU A 84 7.82 -14.91 3.46
CA GLU A 84 6.43 -14.71 3.90
C GLU A 84 6.15 -13.32 4.45
N ARG A 85 7.16 -12.57 4.86
CA ARG A 85 6.99 -11.24 5.45
C ARG A 85 6.50 -10.19 4.46
N ILE A 86 6.68 -10.42 3.16
CA ILE A 86 6.17 -9.52 2.11
C ILE A 86 4.90 -10.03 1.44
N ARG A 87 4.43 -11.23 1.77
CA ARG A 87 3.22 -11.81 1.16
C ARG A 87 1.98 -11.02 1.56
N LEU A 88 1.07 -10.86 0.61
CA LEU A 88 -0.18 -10.10 0.80
C LEU A 88 -1.09 -10.69 1.87
N ASP A 89 -1.07 -12.01 2.03
CA ASP A 89 -1.99 -12.76 2.89
C ASP A 89 -1.43 -13.08 4.28
N ARG A 90 -0.16 -12.78 4.55
CA ARG A 90 0.51 -13.23 5.78
C ARG A 90 1.31 -12.17 6.53
N GLN A 91 1.08 -10.89 6.25
CA GLN A 91 1.78 -9.84 6.98
C GLN A 91 1.16 -9.64 8.36
N SER A 92 1.97 -9.78 9.40
CA SER A 92 1.53 -9.53 10.77
C SER A 92 1.41 -8.03 11.03
N GLY A 93 0.30 -7.62 11.64
CA GLY A 93 0.08 -6.24 12.06
C GLY A 93 -0.27 -5.26 10.95
N GLU A 94 -0.31 -5.70 9.70
CA GLU A 94 -0.68 -4.87 8.56
C GLU A 94 -1.76 -5.54 7.73
N ARG A 95 -2.66 -4.74 7.20
CA ARG A 95 -3.73 -5.19 6.30
C ARG A 95 -3.67 -4.36 5.02
N TYR A 96 -3.89 -5.03 3.90
CA TYR A 96 -4.02 -4.40 2.58
C TYR A 96 -5.36 -4.79 1.98
N LEU A 97 -6.03 -3.84 1.34
CA LEU A 97 -7.26 -4.10 0.60
C LEU A 97 -7.06 -3.78 -0.86
N PHE A 98 -7.71 -4.58 -1.70
CA PHE A 98 -7.85 -4.35 -3.14
C PHE A 98 -9.27 -3.90 -3.43
N ILE A 99 -9.41 -2.84 -4.19
CA ILE A 99 -10.71 -2.30 -4.62
C ILE A 99 -10.71 -2.09 -6.12
N ASP A 100 -11.92 -2.08 -6.71
CA ASP A 100 -12.07 -1.85 -8.14
C ASP A 100 -11.93 -0.36 -8.52
N ALA A 101 -11.80 -0.11 -9.83
CA ALA A 101 -11.59 1.23 -10.37
C ALA A 101 -12.77 2.19 -10.17
N ASP A 102 -13.96 1.66 -9.89
CA ASP A 102 -15.17 2.45 -9.67
C ASP A 102 -15.40 2.81 -8.19
N ALA A 103 -14.55 2.31 -7.29
CA ALA A 103 -14.68 2.60 -5.86
C ALA A 103 -14.55 4.09 -5.58
N THR A 104 -15.34 4.58 -4.63
CA THR A 104 -15.36 6.00 -4.24
C THR A 104 -14.33 6.28 -3.15
N ILE A 105 -13.85 7.51 -3.07
CA ILE A 105 -12.96 7.93 -1.99
C ILE A 105 -13.64 7.81 -0.61
N LEU A 106 -14.96 7.98 -0.55
CA LEU A 106 -15.70 7.81 0.69
C LEU A 106 -15.64 6.36 1.19
N SER A 107 -15.75 5.38 0.29
CA SER A 107 -15.62 3.96 0.66
C SER A 107 -14.23 3.63 1.19
N VAL A 108 -13.19 4.24 0.63
CA VAL A 108 -11.80 4.10 1.12
C VAL A 108 -11.65 4.72 2.50
N SER A 109 -12.18 5.91 2.71
CA SER A 109 -12.17 6.58 4.01
C SER A 109 -12.83 5.73 5.09
N ARG A 110 -13.99 5.14 4.76
CA ARG A 110 -14.69 4.22 5.67
C ARG A 110 -13.88 2.97 5.98
N ALA A 111 -13.18 2.42 5.00
CA ALA A 111 -12.33 1.25 5.19
C ALA A 111 -11.16 1.55 6.13
N PHE A 112 -10.48 2.69 5.98
CA PHE A 112 -9.41 3.10 6.90
C PHE A 112 -9.93 3.29 8.32
N ARG A 113 -11.13 3.83 8.47
CA ARG A 113 -11.77 4.02 9.77
C ARG A 113 -12.17 2.70 10.41
N ARG A 114 -12.75 1.79 9.64
CA ARG A 114 -13.20 0.48 10.10
C ARG A 114 -12.04 -0.40 10.59
N TYR A 115 -10.89 -0.34 9.90
CA TYR A 115 -9.71 -1.16 10.21
C TYR A 115 -8.62 -0.32 10.86
N SER A 116 -8.96 0.43 11.91
CA SER A 116 -8.02 1.27 12.66
C SER A 116 -7.44 0.58 13.91
N GLU A 117 -7.87 -0.64 14.23
CA GLU A 117 -7.42 -1.38 15.39
C GLU A 117 -5.95 -1.81 15.29
N ARG A 118 -5.29 -1.92 16.47
CA ARG A 118 -3.84 -2.08 16.56
C ARG A 118 -3.28 -3.33 15.88
N ASP A 119 -4.03 -4.43 15.89
CA ASP A 119 -3.48 -5.73 15.50
C ASP A 119 -3.45 -5.98 14.00
N ARG A 120 -4.35 -5.36 13.24
CA ARG A 120 -4.41 -5.47 11.79
C ARG A 120 -4.93 -4.18 11.17
N ARG A 121 -4.17 -3.12 11.35
CA ARG A 121 -4.50 -1.81 10.81
C ARG A 121 -4.39 -1.82 9.29
N LEU A 122 -5.38 -1.24 8.62
CA LEU A 122 -5.30 -1.03 7.17
C LEU A 122 -4.19 -0.04 6.85
N SER A 123 -3.18 -0.50 6.15
CA SER A 123 -1.98 0.29 5.84
C SER A 123 -2.03 0.94 4.49
N ALA A 124 -2.62 0.26 3.50
CA ALA A 124 -2.78 0.79 2.16
C ALA A 124 -3.95 0.11 1.45
N VAL A 125 -4.50 0.82 0.47
CA VAL A 125 -5.52 0.33 -0.46
C VAL A 125 -4.94 0.38 -1.87
N PHE A 126 -5.06 -0.73 -2.59
CA PHE A 126 -4.60 -0.86 -3.96
C PHE A 126 -5.78 -0.95 -4.90
N VAL A 127 -5.75 -0.17 -5.96
CA VAL A 127 -6.81 -0.15 -6.97
C VAL A 127 -6.34 -0.91 -8.20
N THR A 128 -7.14 -1.88 -8.61
CA THR A 128 -7.03 -2.58 -9.89
C THR A 128 -8.36 -2.47 -10.61
N GLU A 129 -8.44 -2.85 -11.86
CA GLU A 129 -9.69 -2.74 -12.64
C GLU A 129 -10.86 -3.46 -11.96
N GLY A 130 -10.66 -4.71 -11.56
CA GLY A 130 -11.69 -5.53 -10.91
C GLY A 130 -11.52 -5.71 -9.40
N GLY A 131 -10.55 -5.01 -8.77
CA GLY A 131 -10.34 -5.11 -7.31
C GLY A 131 -9.61 -6.37 -6.86
N VAL A 132 -8.80 -6.98 -7.70
CA VAL A 132 -8.07 -8.21 -7.42
C VAL A 132 -6.56 -8.07 -7.65
N PRO A 133 -5.69 -8.77 -6.89
CA PRO A 133 -4.25 -8.59 -6.96
C PRO A 133 -3.60 -9.05 -8.28
N ASN A 134 -4.24 -9.94 -9.01
CA ASN A 134 -3.70 -10.50 -10.25
C ASN A 134 -3.91 -9.60 -11.47
N GLU A 135 -4.46 -8.43 -11.29
CA GLU A 135 -4.61 -7.42 -12.32
C GLU A 135 -3.55 -6.33 -12.16
N PRO A 136 -3.23 -5.58 -13.24
CA PRO A 136 -2.29 -4.47 -13.13
C PRO A 136 -2.74 -3.42 -12.11
N LEU A 137 -1.79 -2.94 -11.31
CA LEU A 137 -2.03 -1.88 -10.34
C LEU A 137 -2.32 -0.55 -11.05
N ILE A 138 -3.41 0.11 -10.68
CA ILE A 138 -3.80 1.42 -11.19
C ILE A 138 -3.32 2.53 -10.28
N CYS A 139 -3.60 2.42 -8.97
CA CYS A 139 -3.13 3.40 -7.99
C CYS A 139 -3.06 2.79 -6.59
N MET A 140 -2.39 3.51 -5.69
CA MET A 140 -2.29 3.18 -4.26
C MET A 140 -2.78 4.36 -3.44
N LEU A 141 -3.57 4.05 -2.40
CA LEU A 141 -4.02 5.04 -1.42
C LEU A 141 -3.50 4.66 -0.03
N THR A 142 -3.06 5.66 0.70
CA THR A 142 -2.69 5.57 2.11
C THR A 142 -3.62 6.44 2.94
N PRO A 143 -3.61 6.33 4.28
CA PRO A 143 -4.40 7.24 5.12
C PRO A 143 -4.11 8.72 4.84
N TRP A 144 -2.90 9.07 4.44
CA TRP A 144 -2.52 10.45 4.12
C TRP A 144 -3.27 11.02 2.91
N ASP A 145 -3.57 10.18 1.91
CA ASP A 145 -4.34 10.60 0.73
C ASP A 145 -5.77 10.99 1.08
N VAL A 146 -6.34 10.36 2.11
CA VAL A 146 -7.69 10.65 2.61
C VAL A 146 -7.67 11.84 3.57
N LEU A 147 -6.71 11.89 4.50
CA LEU A 147 -6.58 12.98 5.48
C LEU A 147 -6.21 14.31 4.84
N GLY A 148 -5.48 14.28 3.73
CA GLY A 148 -5.12 15.47 2.97
C GLY A 148 -6.29 16.12 2.23
N ASP A 149 -7.42 15.44 2.14
CA ASP A 149 -8.60 15.98 1.47
C ASP A 149 -9.43 16.82 2.45
N ARG A 150 -9.32 18.14 2.31
CA ARG A 150 -10.03 19.11 3.14
C ARG A 150 -11.56 19.01 3.07
N SER A 151 -12.10 18.35 2.04
CA SER A 151 -13.55 18.18 1.92
C SER A 151 -14.11 17.21 2.97
N PHE A 152 -13.31 16.28 3.48
CA PHE A 152 -13.70 15.38 4.56
C PHE A 152 -13.70 16.06 5.94
N ALA A 153 -12.87 17.08 6.13
CA ALA A 153 -12.80 17.81 7.40
C ALA A 153 -14.07 18.61 7.68
N LYS A 154 -14.79 19.03 6.64
CA LYS A 154 -16.03 19.80 6.78
C LYS A 154 -17.28 18.97 7.05
N GLU A 155 -17.27 17.67 6.74
CA GLU A 155 -18.40 16.78 7.00
C GLU A 155 -18.43 16.22 8.43
N ASN A 156 -17.33 16.34 9.16
CA ASN A 156 -17.22 15.86 10.53
C ASN A 156 -17.44 16.93 11.60
N ASP A 157 -17.67 18.18 11.21
CA ASP A 157 -17.92 19.31 12.12
C ASP A 157 -19.42 19.64 12.29
N VAL A 158 -20.28 18.67 11.98
CA VAL A 158 -21.74 18.81 12.19
C VAL A 158 -22.24 17.78 13.18
#